data_3427f63f85e7f88a1bcd333ba25dfdcb
#
_entry.id   3427f63f85e7f88a1bcd333ba25dfdcb
#
_cell.length_a   1.000
_cell.length_b   1.000
_cell.length_c   1.000
_cell.angle_alpha   90.00
_cell.angle_beta   90.00
_cell.angle_gamma   90.00
#
_symmetry.space_group_name_H-M   'P 1'
#
loop_
_entity.id
_entity.type
_entity.pdbx_description
1 polymer ?
#
loop_
_entity_poly.entity_id
_entity_poly.type
_entity_poly.pdbx_seq_one_letter_code
_entity_poly.pdbx_strand_id
1 'polypeptide(L)' 'MKSIKVTGEVQYINLATGFWAIVSDTGEKYRPVHMPDQLKSEGKKVIVRLKPIDEAFSMMMWGTPVKIIQFET' A
#
# COMPACT_ATOMS: atom_id res chain seq x y z
N MET A 1 19.06 -1.31 -1.14
CA MET A 1 17.83 -0.74 -0.59
C MET A 1 17.03 -1.80 0.09
N LYS A 2 16.43 -1.45 1.20
CA LYS A 2 15.73 -2.43 2.03
C LYS A 2 14.28 -2.49 1.65
N SER A 3 13.79 -3.69 1.45
CA SER A 3 12.36 -3.93 1.39
C SER A 3 11.86 -4.33 2.78
N ILE A 4 10.59 -4.07 3.03
CA ILE A 4 9.97 -4.44 4.28
C ILE A 4 8.82 -5.41 4.00
N LYS A 5 8.66 -6.36 4.90
CA LYS A 5 7.55 -7.31 4.81
C LYS A 5 6.42 -6.80 5.71
N VAL A 6 5.24 -6.67 5.14
CA VAL A 6 4.09 -6.13 5.84
C VAL A 6 2.93 -7.12 5.73
N THR A 7 2.32 -7.40 6.87
CA THR A 7 1.07 -8.12 6.93
C THR A 7 -0.03 -7.12 7.23
N GLY A 8 -1.04 -7.06 6.40
CA GLY A 8 -2.08 -6.07 6.58
C GLY A 8 -3.32 -6.36 5.77
N GLU A 9 -4.14 -5.34 5.65
CA GLU A 9 -5.43 -5.42 4.99
C GLU A 9 -5.49 -4.39 3.87
N VAL A 10 -6.01 -4.81 2.72
CA VAL A 10 -6.24 -3.91 1.60
C VAL A 10 -7.48 -3.09 1.88
N GLN A 11 -7.39 -1.79 1.68
CA GLN A 11 -8.52 -0.87 1.85
C GLN A 11 -8.58 0.09 0.69
N TYR A 12 -9.79 0.45 0.31
CA TYR A 12 -10.00 1.51 -0.67
C TYR A 12 -10.25 2.82 0.07
N ILE A 13 -9.42 3.81 -0.19
CA ILE A 13 -9.49 5.10 0.49
C ILE A 13 -10.21 6.08 -0.41
N ASN A 14 -11.31 6.60 0.07
CA ASN A 14 -12.19 7.46 -0.72
C ASN A 14 -11.84 8.93 -0.50
N LEU A 15 -10.59 9.28 -0.82
CA LEU A 15 -10.09 10.64 -0.77
C LEU A 15 -9.70 11.07 -2.17
N ALA A 16 -9.91 12.34 -2.50
CA ALA A 16 -9.64 12.85 -3.84
C ALA A 16 -10.33 11.96 -4.88
N THR A 17 -9.59 11.37 -5.81
CA THR A 17 -10.15 10.47 -6.81
C THR A 17 -10.28 9.04 -6.32
N GLY A 18 -9.86 8.77 -5.08
CA GLY A 18 -9.85 7.44 -4.53
C GLY A 18 -8.57 6.67 -4.88
N PHE A 19 -8.17 5.79 -3.99
CA PHE A 19 -6.99 4.97 -4.24
C PHE A 19 -6.98 3.76 -3.32
N TRP A 20 -6.20 2.75 -3.71
CA TRP A 20 -6.03 1.56 -2.90
C TRP A 20 -4.88 1.76 -1.92
N ALA A 21 -5.02 1.19 -0.74
CA ALA A 21 -4.01 1.31 0.31
C ALA A 21 -3.89 0.00 1.05
N ILE A 22 -2.79 -0.15 1.78
CA ILE A 22 -2.57 -1.29 2.66
C ILE A 22 -2.34 -0.73 4.06
N VAL A 23 -3.13 -1.20 5.00
CA VAL A 23 -2.99 -0.83 6.41
C VAL A 23 -2.46 -2.05 7.15
N SER A 24 -1.29 -1.90 7.77
CA SER A 24 -0.66 -3.02 8.46
C SER A 24 -1.40 -3.37 9.74
N ASP A 25 -1.12 -4.55 10.28
CA ASP A 25 -1.71 -4.97 11.53
C ASP A 25 -1.30 -4.09 12.70
N THR A 26 -0.20 -3.36 12.54
CA THR A 26 0.26 -2.41 13.56
C THR A 26 -0.30 -1.00 13.36
N GLY A 27 -1.13 -0.81 12.35
CA GLY A 27 -1.77 0.47 12.08
C GLY A 27 -1.02 1.39 11.13
N GLU A 28 0.11 0.96 10.59
CA GLU A 28 0.85 1.76 9.64
C GLU A 28 0.14 1.76 8.29
N LYS A 29 0.17 2.90 7.62
CA LYS A 29 -0.55 3.10 6.36
C LYS A 29 0.44 3.19 5.21
N TYR A 30 0.20 2.41 4.17
CA TYR A 30 1.04 2.38 2.97
C TYR A 30 0.20 2.67 1.75
N ARG A 31 0.71 3.50 0.87
CA ARG A 31 0.03 3.86 -0.38
C ARG A 31 0.85 3.34 -1.56
N PRO A 32 0.52 2.16 -2.11
CA PRO A 32 1.22 1.66 -3.28
C PRO A 32 1.01 2.58 -4.48
N VAL A 33 2.07 2.86 -5.22
CA VAL A 33 1.96 3.68 -6.43
C VAL A 33 1.32 2.88 -7.56
N HIS A 34 1.40 1.56 -7.49
CA HIS A 34 0.73 0.68 -8.44
C HIS A 34 0.20 -0.53 -7.67
N MET A 35 -1.11 -0.71 -7.65
CA MET A 35 -1.73 -1.82 -6.97
C MET A 35 -2.00 -2.95 -7.97
N PRO A 36 -1.43 -4.14 -7.77
CA PRO A 36 -1.77 -5.29 -8.61
C PRO A 36 -3.26 -5.61 -8.53
N ASP A 37 -3.84 -5.99 -9.66
CA ASP A 37 -5.27 -6.29 -9.72
C ASP A 37 -5.66 -7.41 -8.76
N GLN A 38 -4.77 -8.36 -8.52
CA GLN A 38 -5.04 -9.45 -7.60
C GLN A 38 -5.26 -8.99 -6.17
N LEU A 39 -4.77 -7.79 -5.84
CA LEU A 39 -4.90 -7.24 -4.50
C LEU A 39 -6.04 -6.24 -4.38
N LYS A 40 -6.71 -5.90 -5.47
CA LYS A 40 -7.79 -4.91 -5.45
C LYS A 40 -9.08 -5.51 -4.94
N SER A 41 -9.09 -5.76 -3.63
CA SER A 41 -10.27 -6.33 -2.96
C SER A 41 -10.29 -5.78 -1.55
N GLU A 42 -11.26 -4.93 -1.26
CA GLU A 42 -11.35 -4.28 0.05
C GLU A 42 -11.58 -5.32 1.14
N GLY A 43 -10.81 -5.17 2.24
CA GLY A 43 -10.89 -6.08 3.37
C GLY A 43 -10.03 -7.33 3.23
N LYS A 44 -9.32 -7.46 2.12
CA LYS A 44 -8.50 -8.65 1.90
C LYS A 44 -7.23 -8.60 2.75
N LYS A 45 -6.96 -9.67 3.46
CA LYS A 45 -5.71 -9.81 4.20
C LYS A 45 -4.61 -10.26 3.27
N VAL A 46 -3.47 -9.58 3.33
CA VAL A 46 -2.36 -9.84 2.43
C VAL A 46 -1.04 -9.79 3.18
N ILE A 47 -0.06 -10.46 2.62
CA ILE A 47 1.33 -10.34 3.04
C ILE A 47 2.08 -9.78 1.84
N VAL A 48 2.71 -8.64 2.01
CA VAL A 48 3.38 -7.95 0.91
C VAL A 48 4.79 -7.58 1.30
N ARG A 49 5.65 -7.53 0.31
CA ARG A 49 6.98 -6.97 0.48
C ARG A 49 7.00 -5.64 -0.25
N LEU A 50 7.32 -4.60 0.49
CA LEU A 50 7.24 -3.23 0.02
C LEU A 50 8.60 -2.58 0.02
N LYS A 51 8.77 -1.65 -0.91
CA LYS A 51 9.95 -0.80 -0.98
C LYS A 51 9.48 0.64 -0.90
N PRO A 52 9.86 1.40 0.15
CA PRO A 52 9.51 2.81 0.22
C PRO A 52 10.14 3.56 -0.96
N ILE A 53 9.38 4.50 -1.50
CA ILE A 53 9.86 5.33 -2.59
C ILE A 53 9.81 6.79 -2.17
N ASP A 54 10.70 7.59 -2.74
CA ASP A 54 10.76 9.01 -2.50
C ASP A 54 9.99 9.72 -3.60
N GLU A 55 8.76 10.15 -3.29
CA GLU A 55 7.98 10.96 -4.20
C GLU A 55 8.18 12.42 -3.85
N ALA A 56 8.99 13.11 -4.65
CA ALA A 56 9.27 14.53 -4.42
C ALA A 56 8.01 15.40 -4.55
N PHE A 57 7.04 14.97 -5.33
CA PHE A 57 5.82 15.71 -5.56
C PHE A 57 4.60 14.84 -5.33
N SER A 58 4.29 14.60 -4.07
CA SER A 58 3.06 13.93 -3.74
C SER A 58 2.01 14.99 -3.43
N MET A 59 0.96 15.04 -4.22
CA MET A 59 -0.19 15.89 -3.94
C MET A 59 -1.05 15.28 -2.84
N MET A 60 -0.79 14.07 -2.47
CA MET A 60 -1.59 13.33 -1.52
C MET A 60 -0.69 12.90 -0.37
N MET A 61 -0.93 13.52 0.78
CA MET A 61 -0.10 13.25 1.97
C MET A 61 -0.73 12.18 2.84
N TRP A 62 -1.17 11.10 2.22
CA TRP A 62 -1.77 9.99 2.93
C TRP A 62 -0.83 8.80 2.89
N GLY A 63 -0.38 8.38 4.07
CA GLY A 63 0.43 7.19 4.18
C GLY A 63 1.82 7.32 3.58
N THR A 64 2.55 6.23 3.57
CA THR A 64 3.89 6.16 2.99
C THR A 64 3.81 5.64 1.56
N PRO A 65 4.31 6.37 0.58
CA PRO A 65 4.33 5.86 -0.79
C PRO A 65 5.30 4.69 -0.89
N VAL A 66 4.85 3.61 -1.49
CA VAL A 66 5.64 2.39 -1.60
C VAL A 66 5.42 1.73 -2.95
N LYS A 67 6.36 0.87 -3.32
CA LYS A 67 6.23 0.00 -4.47
C LYS A 67 6.08 -1.44 -3.96
N ILE A 68 5.10 -2.16 -4.46
CA ILE A 68 4.92 -3.56 -4.11
C ILE A 68 5.88 -4.39 -4.96
N ILE A 69 6.79 -5.09 -4.28
CA ILE A 69 7.80 -5.91 -4.95
C ILE A 69 7.30 -7.35 -5.09
N GLN A 70 6.61 -7.83 -4.06
CA GLN A 70 6.14 -9.20 -3.99
C GLN A 70 4.92 -9.25 -3.10
N PHE A 71 4.01 -10.16 -3.37
CA PHE A 71 2.82 -10.31 -2.52
C PHE A 71 2.36 -11.75 -2.49
N GLU A 72 1.66 -12.08 -1.40
CA GLU A 72 0.97 -13.35 -1.21
C GLU A 72 -0.45 -13.06 -0.77
N THR A 73 -1.38 -13.82 -1.31
CA THR A 73 -2.80 -13.68 -0.98
C THR A 73 -3.39 -14.97 -0.46
#